data_3fa5b2d714a9dbb1dc36d0998786b42e
#
_entry.id   3fa5b2d714a9dbb1dc36d0998786b42e
#
_cell.length_a   1.000
_cell.length_b   1.000
_cell.length_c   1.000
_cell.angle_alpha   90.00
_cell.angle_beta   90.00
_cell.angle_gamma   90.00
#
_symmetry.space_group_name_H-M   'P 1'
#
loop_
_entity.id
_entity.type
_entity.pdbx_description
1 polymer ?
#
loop_
_entity_poly.entity_id
_entity_poly.type
_entity_poly.pdbx_seq_one_letter_code
_entity_poly.pdbx_strand_id
1 'polypeptide(L)'
;MKLIICILLFCLSYTVIAQDKPTKNDKAIVEVLGNCKMCKERIEKAALSVKGVKYASWDIPSGNLSFIYNGLKTNVDSVEIQISAVGHDTKNYTAKSSIYNELPGCCQYVRRGKVAAPGQATKH
;
A
#
# COMPACT_ATOMS: atom_id res chain seq x y z
N MET A 1 47.30 -25.95 -3.89
CA MET A 1 46.33 -26.04 -2.81
C MET A 1 45.76 -24.69 -2.41
N LYS A 2 46.53 -23.63 -2.21
CA LYS A 2 46.04 -22.29 -1.86
C LYS A 2 45.15 -21.65 -2.94
N LEU A 3 45.43 -21.87 -4.22
CA LEU A 3 44.65 -21.32 -5.35
C LEU A 3 43.27 -21.94 -5.46
N ILE A 4 43.15 -23.23 -5.18
CA ILE A 4 41.87 -23.98 -5.25
C ILE A 4 40.94 -23.56 -4.11
N ILE A 5 41.48 -23.26 -2.94
CA ILE A 5 40.73 -22.79 -1.77
C ILE A 5 40.15 -21.37 -2.03
N CYS A 6 40.89 -20.49 -2.69
CA CYS A 6 40.39 -19.15 -3.08
C CYS A 6 39.26 -19.20 -4.11
N ILE A 7 39.31 -20.14 -5.04
CA ILE A 7 38.26 -20.32 -6.06
C ILE A 7 36.96 -20.86 -5.43
N LEU A 8 37.08 -21.77 -4.45
CA LEU A 8 35.92 -22.31 -3.72
C LEU A 8 35.24 -21.27 -2.82
N LEU A 9 36.02 -20.34 -2.24
CA LEU A 9 35.46 -19.24 -1.43
C LEU A 9 34.77 -18.15 -2.26
N PHE A 10 35.15 -17.97 -3.53
CA PHE A 10 34.54 -16.98 -4.42
C PHE A 10 33.19 -17.41 -5.00
N CYS A 11 32.88 -18.71 -5.01
CA CYS A 11 31.62 -19.26 -5.54
C CYS A 11 30.43 -19.16 -4.58
N LEU A 12 30.63 -18.78 -3.29
CA LEU A 12 29.55 -18.75 -2.29
C LEU A 12 28.81 -17.40 -2.18
N SER A 13 29.14 -16.41 -3.02
CA SER A 13 28.62 -15.03 -2.86
C SER A 13 27.47 -14.66 -3.77
N TYR A 14 26.94 -15.57 -4.56
CA TYR A 14 25.76 -15.29 -5.39
C TYR A 14 24.47 -15.66 -4.64
N THR A 15 24.07 -14.82 -3.69
CA THR A 15 22.67 -14.82 -3.25
C THR A 15 21.84 -14.22 -4.36
N VAL A 16 21.26 -15.06 -5.20
CA VAL A 16 20.23 -14.65 -6.16
C VAL A 16 19.01 -14.23 -5.34
N ILE A 17 18.81 -12.92 -5.21
CA ILE A 17 17.55 -12.39 -4.74
C ILE A 17 16.55 -12.67 -5.87
N ALA A 18 15.76 -13.71 -5.69
CA ALA A 18 14.62 -13.97 -6.56
C ALA A 18 13.63 -12.81 -6.37
N GLN A 19 13.63 -11.85 -7.27
CA GLN A 19 12.59 -10.83 -7.34
C GLN A 19 11.37 -11.49 -7.98
N ASP A 20 10.27 -11.55 -7.22
CA ASP A 20 8.99 -12.01 -7.74
C ASP A 20 8.60 -11.14 -8.94
N LYS A 21 8.52 -11.76 -10.11
CA LYS A 21 8.11 -11.06 -11.34
C LYS A 21 6.64 -10.68 -11.23
N PRO A 22 6.26 -9.47 -11.65
CA PRO A 22 4.87 -9.05 -11.63
C PRO A 22 4.02 -9.97 -12.52
N THR A 23 2.83 -10.31 -12.02
CA THR A 23 1.88 -11.19 -12.70
C THR A 23 0.56 -10.47 -12.98
N LYS A 24 -0.33 -11.11 -13.73
CA LYS A 24 -1.67 -10.56 -14.00
C LYS A 24 -2.61 -10.62 -12.77
N ASN A 25 -2.25 -11.38 -11.74
CA ASN A 25 -3.07 -11.60 -10.53
C ASN A 25 -2.23 -11.52 -9.27
N ASP A 26 -1.47 -10.46 -9.11
CA ASP A 26 -0.74 -10.20 -7.88
C ASP A 26 -1.71 -9.88 -6.75
N LYS A 27 -1.35 -10.28 -5.53
CA LYS A 27 -2.12 -10.05 -4.32
C LYS A 27 -1.31 -9.21 -3.36
N ALA A 28 -1.97 -8.29 -2.68
CA ALA A 28 -1.35 -7.49 -1.64
C ALA A 28 -2.31 -7.26 -0.47
N ILE A 29 -1.73 -7.03 0.70
CA ILE A 29 -2.44 -6.59 1.90
C ILE A 29 -1.72 -5.34 2.40
N VAL A 30 -2.45 -4.25 2.57
CA VAL A 30 -1.92 -2.99 3.13
C VAL A 30 -2.81 -2.51 4.26
N GLU A 31 -2.22 -1.91 5.28
CA GLU A 31 -2.97 -1.28 6.34
C GLU A 31 -3.48 0.09 5.90
N VAL A 32 -4.78 0.33 6.11
CA VAL A 32 -5.46 1.58 5.81
C VAL A 32 -6.25 2.02 7.04
N LEU A 33 -6.10 3.27 7.45
CA LEU A 33 -6.82 3.82 8.59
C LEU A 33 -8.23 4.25 8.23
N GLY A 34 -9.18 3.81 9.05
CA GLY A 34 -10.60 4.10 8.92
C GLY A 34 -11.35 3.53 10.12
N ASN A 35 -12.64 3.85 10.27
CA ASN A 35 -13.44 3.47 11.43
C ASN A 35 -14.68 2.63 11.13
N CYS A 36 -15.32 2.85 9.98
CA CYS A 36 -16.71 2.46 9.82
C CYS A 36 -17.01 1.95 8.41
N LYS A 37 -18.25 1.51 8.20
CA LYS A 37 -18.74 1.01 6.91
C LYS A 37 -18.59 2.04 5.78
N MET A 38 -18.81 3.33 6.04
CA MET A 38 -18.63 4.39 5.05
C MET A 38 -17.16 4.54 4.63
N CYS A 39 -16.22 4.34 5.57
CA CYS A 39 -14.78 4.26 5.26
C CYS A 39 -14.50 3.07 4.36
N LYS A 40 -15.06 1.89 4.70
CA LYS A 40 -14.92 0.68 3.89
C LYS A 40 -15.31 0.92 2.43
N GLU A 41 -16.49 1.46 2.21
CA GLU A 41 -16.99 1.74 0.86
C GLU A 41 -16.09 2.72 0.10
N ARG A 42 -15.60 3.77 0.77
CA ARG A 42 -14.69 4.77 0.18
C ARG A 42 -13.31 4.18 -0.15
N ILE A 43 -12.73 3.42 0.76
CA ILE A 43 -11.42 2.77 0.59
C ILE A 43 -11.48 1.77 -0.57
N GLU A 44 -12.48 0.88 -0.58
CA GLU A 44 -12.64 -0.13 -1.63
C GLU A 44 -12.90 0.50 -2.99
N LYS A 45 -13.74 1.53 -3.05
CA LYS A 45 -14.01 2.28 -4.28
C LYS A 45 -12.75 2.97 -4.81
N ALA A 46 -11.96 3.57 -3.94
CA ALA A 46 -10.69 4.21 -4.32
C ALA A 46 -9.70 3.19 -4.87
N ALA A 47 -9.54 2.04 -4.21
CA ALA A 47 -8.66 0.97 -4.69
C ALA A 47 -9.11 0.43 -6.06
N LEU A 48 -10.41 0.17 -6.23
CA LEU A 48 -11.00 -0.32 -7.49
C LEU A 48 -10.94 0.70 -8.63
N SER A 49 -10.80 2.00 -8.34
CA SER A 49 -10.65 3.04 -9.36
C SER A 49 -9.27 3.02 -10.04
N VAL A 50 -8.28 2.38 -9.41
CA VAL A 50 -6.95 2.22 -10.00
C VAL A 50 -7.00 1.21 -11.13
N LYS A 51 -6.62 1.63 -12.34
CA LYS A 51 -6.63 0.75 -13.52
C LYS A 51 -5.70 -0.45 -13.30
N GLY A 52 -6.27 -1.64 -13.35
CA GLY A 52 -5.54 -2.89 -13.11
C GLY A 52 -5.91 -3.57 -11.79
N VAL A 53 -6.55 -2.89 -10.86
CA VAL A 53 -7.14 -3.51 -9.67
C VAL A 53 -8.43 -4.23 -10.04
N LYS A 54 -8.55 -5.49 -9.63
CA LYS A 54 -9.66 -6.39 -9.97
C LYS A 54 -10.58 -6.67 -8.80
N TYR A 55 -10.07 -6.60 -7.60
CA TYR A 55 -10.76 -6.89 -6.35
C TYR A 55 -10.14 -6.07 -5.23
N ALA A 56 -10.98 -5.62 -4.30
CA ALA A 56 -10.54 -4.94 -3.08
C ALA A 56 -11.54 -5.21 -1.96
N SER A 57 -11.04 -5.55 -0.79
CA SER A 57 -11.86 -5.74 0.42
C SER A 57 -11.11 -5.22 1.63
N TRP A 58 -11.70 -4.25 2.32
CA TRP A 58 -11.14 -3.68 3.55
C TRP A 58 -11.85 -4.26 4.76
N ASP A 59 -11.09 -4.82 5.67
CA ASP A 59 -11.59 -5.41 6.92
C ASP A 59 -11.61 -4.35 8.03
N ILE A 60 -12.80 -4.04 8.54
CA ILE A 60 -12.98 -2.99 9.53
C ILE A 60 -12.20 -3.27 10.83
N PRO A 61 -12.29 -4.49 11.44
CA PRO A 61 -11.59 -4.76 12.70
C PRO A 61 -10.07 -4.65 12.61
N SER A 62 -9.46 -5.14 11.55
CA SER A 62 -8.01 -5.16 11.39
C SER A 62 -7.44 -3.93 10.70
N GLY A 63 -8.25 -3.20 9.93
CA GLY A 63 -7.79 -2.11 9.07
C GLY A 63 -7.01 -2.57 7.84
N ASN A 64 -7.02 -3.85 7.52
CA ASN A 64 -6.31 -4.41 6.38
C ASN A 64 -7.14 -4.35 5.10
N LEU A 65 -6.58 -3.78 4.06
CA LEU A 65 -7.10 -3.85 2.71
C LEU A 65 -6.41 -5.00 1.97
N SER A 66 -7.18 -6.00 1.59
CA SER A 66 -6.73 -7.09 0.71
C SER A 66 -7.19 -6.81 -0.71
N PHE A 67 -6.29 -6.86 -1.68
CA PHE A 67 -6.66 -6.59 -3.07
C PHE A 67 -5.89 -7.45 -4.06
N ILE A 68 -6.49 -7.65 -5.24
CA ILE A 68 -5.92 -8.38 -6.38
C ILE A 68 -5.77 -7.39 -7.52
N TYR A 69 -4.59 -7.35 -8.12
CA TYR A 69 -4.28 -6.40 -9.18
C TYR A 69 -3.40 -7.03 -10.28
N ASN A 70 -3.41 -6.40 -11.43
CA ASN A 70 -2.49 -6.74 -12.50
C ASN A 70 -1.17 -6.02 -12.31
N GLY A 71 -0.14 -6.71 -11.81
CA GLY A 71 1.19 -6.15 -11.56
C GLY A 71 1.92 -5.67 -12.82
N LEU A 72 1.45 -6.07 -14.02
CA LEU A 72 1.96 -5.54 -15.29
C LEU A 72 1.38 -4.17 -15.65
N LYS A 73 0.32 -3.71 -14.95
CA LYS A 73 -0.38 -2.45 -15.23
C LYS A 73 -0.29 -1.44 -14.09
N THR A 74 -0.19 -1.92 -12.86
CA THR A 74 -0.17 -1.09 -11.66
C THR A 74 0.67 -1.74 -10.56
N ASN A 75 0.82 -1.06 -9.44
CA ASN A 75 1.56 -1.52 -8.27
C ASN A 75 0.84 -1.12 -6.98
N VAL A 76 1.35 -1.58 -5.86
CA VAL A 76 0.80 -1.30 -4.52
C VAL A 76 0.82 0.18 -4.20
N ASP A 77 1.91 0.89 -4.52
CA ASP A 77 2.03 2.34 -4.27
C ASP A 77 0.90 3.14 -4.94
N SER A 78 0.55 2.80 -6.18
CA SER A 78 -0.54 3.47 -6.91
C SER A 78 -1.88 3.32 -6.20
N VAL A 79 -2.15 2.17 -5.61
CA VAL A 79 -3.37 1.91 -4.84
C VAL A 79 -3.36 2.73 -3.54
N GLU A 80 -2.25 2.72 -2.81
CA GLU A 80 -2.12 3.50 -1.57
C GLU A 80 -2.23 5.01 -1.82
N ILE A 81 -1.62 5.53 -2.89
CA ILE A 81 -1.72 6.94 -3.29
C ILE A 81 -3.18 7.31 -3.57
N GLN A 82 -3.91 6.48 -4.31
CA GLN A 82 -5.32 6.73 -4.61
C GLN A 82 -6.20 6.72 -3.36
N ILE A 83 -5.93 5.83 -2.42
CA ILE A 83 -6.63 5.77 -1.13
C ILE A 83 -6.32 7.02 -0.29
N SER A 84 -5.07 7.46 -0.25
CA SER A 84 -4.69 8.69 0.45
C SER A 84 -5.32 9.93 -0.18
N ALA A 85 -5.52 9.94 -1.49
CA ALA A 85 -6.18 11.02 -2.20
C ALA A 85 -7.66 11.21 -1.83
N VAL A 86 -8.31 10.19 -1.30
CA VAL A 86 -9.71 10.26 -0.80
C VAL A 86 -9.81 10.42 0.72
N GLY A 87 -8.69 10.65 1.41
CA GLY A 87 -8.67 11.05 2.80
C GLY A 87 -8.26 9.97 3.80
N HIS A 88 -7.86 8.77 3.36
CA HIS A 88 -7.44 7.68 4.24
C HIS A 88 -5.93 7.48 4.23
N ASP A 89 -5.31 7.54 5.41
CA ASP A 89 -3.89 7.24 5.58
C ASP A 89 -3.66 5.74 5.35
N THR A 90 -2.60 5.42 4.64
CA THR A 90 -2.13 4.04 4.46
C THR A 90 -0.83 3.82 5.22
N LYS A 91 -0.28 2.61 5.14
CA LYS A 91 1.01 2.30 5.75
C LYS A 91 2.12 3.25 5.27
N ASN A 92 2.14 3.58 3.97
CA ASN A 92 3.23 4.32 3.34
C ASN A 92 2.87 5.75 2.95
N TYR A 93 1.58 6.12 2.90
CA TYR A 93 1.11 7.42 2.44
C TYR A 93 0.14 8.06 3.41
N THR A 94 0.29 9.36 3.59
CA THR A 94 -0.58 10.18 4.45
C THR A 94 -1.50 11.04 3.58
N ALA A 95 -2.80 11.00 3.86
CA ALA A 95 -3.78 11.85 3.20
C ALA A 95 -3.53 13.33 3.51
N LYS A 96 -3.90 14.20 2.58
CA LYS A 96 -3.91 15.65 2.82
C LYS A 96 -4.87 15.98 3.96
N SER A 97 -4.44 16.84 4.88
CA SER A 97 -5.28 17.25 6.02
C SER A 97 -6.58 17.91 5.58
N SER A 98 -6.54 18.71 4.51
CA SER A 98 -7.73 19.33 3.94
C SER A 98 -8.78 18.30 3.51
N ILE A 99 -8.36 17.20 2.89
CA ILE A 99 -9.27 16.15 2.43
C ILE A 99 -9.76 15.31 3.62
N TYR A 100 -8.88 14.96 4.54
CA TYR A 100 -9.26 14.28 5.78
C TYR A 100 -10.32 15.08 6.56
N ASN A 101 -10.15 16.39 6.70
CA ASN A 101 -11.07 17.25 7.42
C ASN A 101 -12.46 17.37 6.77
N GLU A 102 -12.57 17.07 5.47
CA GLU A 102 -13.84 17.01 4.74
C GLU A 102 -14.58 15.67 4.90
N LEU A 103 -13.93 14.66 5.49
CA LEU A 103 -14.59 13.38 5.74
C LEU A 103 -15.77 13.56 6.72
N PRO A 104 -16.86 12.78 6.55
CA PRO A 104 -17.91 12.70 7.56
C PRO A 104 -17.33 12.39 8.95
N GLY A 105 -17.94 12.91 10.02
CA GLY A 105 -17.41 12.75 11.38
C GLY A 105 -17.14 11.29 11.77
N CYS A 106 -17.99 10.35 11.33
CA CYS A 106 -17.79 8.92 11.58
C CYS A 106 -16.56 8.33 10.85
N CYS A 107 -16.06 9.02 9.81
CA CYS A 107 -14.88 8.61 9.05
C CYS A 107 -13.59 9.32 9.49
N GLN A 108 -13.66 10.25 10.42
CA GLN A 108 -12.50 10.92 10.97
C GLN A 108 -11.83 10.03 12.03
N TYR A 109 -11.03 9.10 11.53
CA TYR A 109 -10.26 8.14 12.33
C TYR A 109 -9.09 8.84 13.05
N VAL A 110 -8.52 8.17 14.07
CA VAL A 110 -7.31 8.64 14.75
C VAL A 110 -6.11 8.44 13.82
N ARG A 111 -5.48 9.55 13.42
CA ARG A 111 -4.31 9.53 12.54
C ARG A 111 -3.04 9.17 13.28
N ARG A 112 -2.11 8.52 12.60
CA ARG A 112 -0.78 8.23 13.13
C ARG A 112 0.13 9.45 13.03
N GLY A 113 0.83 9.76 14.13
CA GLY A 113 1.89 10.76 14.17
C GLY A 113 1.43 12.19 13.85
N LYS A 114 2.38 13.03 13.51
CA LYS A 114 2.09 14.40 13.06
C LYS A 114 1.50 14.37 11.68
N VAL A 115 0.38 15.04 11.52
CA VAL A 115 -0.25 15.25 10.22
C VAL A 115 0.72 15.97 9.30
N ALA A 116 0.89 15.48 8.09
CA ALA A 116 1.65 16.18 7.06
C ALA A 116 1.11 17.59 6.83
N ALA A 117 1.98 18.52 6.47
CA ALA A 117 1.59 19.88 6.15
C ALA A 117 0.44 19.91 5.13
N PRO A 118 -0.52 20.85 5.25
CA PRO A 118 -1.66 20.93 4.34
C PRO A 118 -1.20 20.96 2.89
N GLY A 119 -1.69 20.03 2.08
CA GLY A 119 -1.51 20.06 0.64
C GLY A 119 -0.75 18.91 0.00
N GLN A 120 -0.15 18.00 0.75
CA GLN A 120 0.62 16.90 0.16
C GLN A 120 0.31 15.55 0.81
N ALA A 121 0.13 14.52 -0.01
CA ALA A 121 0.30 13.14 0.45
C ALA A 121 1.81 12.89 0.57
N THR A 122 2.26 12.47 1.75
CA THR A 122 3.67 12.18 1.99
C THR A 122 3.88 10.69 2.16
N LYS A 123 4.97 10.19 1.63
CA LYS A 123 5.41 8.83 1.88
C LYS A 123 6.04 8.75 3.27
N HIS A 124 5.71 7.70 4.02
CA HIS A 124 6.30 7.40 5.33
C HIS A 124 7.66 6.75 5.19
#